data_cebf50ace427552cdb501932c1431537
#
_entry.id   cebf50ace427552cdb501932c1431537
#
_cell.length_a   1.000
_cell.length_b   1.000
_cell.length_c   1.000
_cell.angle_alpha   90.00
_cell.angle_beta   90.00
_cell.angle_gamma   90.00
#
_symmetry.space_group_name_H-M   'P 1'
#
loop_
_entity.id
_entity.type
_entity.pdbx_description
1 polymer ?
#
loop_
_entity_poly.entity_id
_entity_poly.type
_entity_poly.pdbx_seq_one_letter_code
_entity_poly.pdbx_strand_id
1 'polypeptide(L)' 'PSVNIKKTPAKTSTEQFVLHAGTRVDIIDKGMTDWRGIRVGDGREGWIETKHLEEI' A
#
# COMPACT_ATOMS: atom_id res chain seq x y z
N PRO A 1 1.30 4.04 -14.14
CA PRO A 1 0.31 4.23 -13.08
C PRO A 1 0.94 4.39 -11.70
N SER A 2 0.22 5.03 -10.82
CA SER A 2 0.67 5.21 -9.45
C SER A 2 -0.46 4.85 -8.51
N VAL A 3 -0.10 4.49 -7.28
CA VAL A 3 -1.06 4.06 -6.27
C VAL A 3 -0.83 4.85 -5.00
N ASN A 4 -1.92 5.38 -4.44
CA ASN A 4 -1.87 6.12 -3.18
C ASN A 4 -1.87 5.14 -2.01
N ILE A 5 -0.91 5.32 -1.12
CA ILE A 5 -0.77 4.48 0.07
C ILE A 5 -1.41 5.20 1.25
N LYS A 6 -2.33 4.52 1.92
CA LYS A 6 -3.09 5.08 3.02
C LYS A 6 -2.40 4.85 4.36
N LYS A 7 -2.71 5.72 5.30
CA LYS A 7 -2.18 5.58 6.66
C LYS A 7 -2.82 4.43 7.41
N THR A 8 -4.10 4.19 7.15
CA THR A 8 -4.85 3.09 7.77
C THR A 8 -5.62 2.36 6.68
N PRO A 9 -6.08 1.12 6.93
CA PRO A 9 -6.80 0.34 5.92
C PRO A 9 -8.25 0.81 5.75
N ALA A 10 -8.42 2.03 5.27
CA ALA A 10 -9.74 2.61 5.04
C ALA A 10 -9.66 3.60 3.90
N LYS A 11 -10.70 3.62 3.05
CA LYS A 11 -10.73 4.52 1.91
C LYS A 11 -10.75 5.99 2.31
N THR A 12 -11.26 6.28 3.49
CA THR A 12 -11.32 7.65 4.00
C THR A 12 -10.05 8.06 4.74
N SER A 13 -9.09 7.16 4.84
CA SER A 13 -7.84 7.45 5.52
C SER A 13 -7.00 8.45 4.74
N THR A 14 -6.15 9.17 5.45
CA THR A 14 -5.22 10.10 4.85
C THR A 14 -4.18 9.36 4.00
N GLU A 15 -3.92 9.87 2.82
CA GLU A 15 -2.88 9.34 1.96
C GLU A 15 -1.52 9.76 2.51
N GLN A 16 -0.62 8.79 2.70
CA GLN A 16 0.71 9.08 3.21
C GLN A 16 1.72 9.37 2.11
N PHE A 17 1.69 8.55 1.07
CA PHE A 17 2.63 8.71 -0.05
C PHE A 17 2.11 7.94 -1.25
N VAL A 18 2.78 8.12 -2.38
CA VAL A 18 2.40 7.50 -3.64
C VAL A 18 3.50 6.55 -4.09
N LEU A 19 3.12 5.37 -4.56
CA LEU A 19 4.04 4.42 -5.18
C LEU A 19 3.79 4.38 -6.67
N HIS A 20 4.86 4.32 -7.43
CA HIS A 20 4.78 4.19 -8.88
C HIS A 20 4.85 2.73 -9.29
N ALA A 21 4.31 2.43 -10.46
CA ALA A 21 4.34 1.06 -11.00
C ALA A 21 5.78 0.55 -11.04
N GLY A 22 5.97 -0.70 -10.66
CA GLY A 22 7.28 -1.31 -10.63
C GLY A 22 8.03 -1.15 -9.32
N THR A 23 7.51 -0.36 -8.38
CA THR A 23 8.15 -0.19 -7.07
C THR A 23 8.05 -1.49 -6.27
N ARG A 24 9.18 -1.91 -5.72
CA ARG A 24 9.19 -3.12 -4.89
C ARG A 24 8.71 -2.80 -3.48
N VAL A 25 7.79 -3.62 -2.99
CA VAL A 25 7.27 -3.49 -1.63
C VAL A 25 7.23 -4.86 -0.96
N ASP A 26 7.32 -4.86 0.36
CA ASP A 26 7.16 -6.09 1.15
C ASP A 26 5.79 -6.08 1.80
N ILE A 27 5.08 -7.19 1.71
CA ILE A 27 3.77 -7.31 2.36
C ILE A 27 4.02 -7.76 3.79
N ILE A 28 3.60 -6.94 4.74
CA ILE A 28 3.84 -7.19 6.15
C ILE A 28 2.57 -7.54 6.92
N ASP A 29 1.39 -7.34 6.32
CA ASP A 29 0.14 -7.65 6.98
C ASP A 29 -0.87 -8.14 5.93
N LYS A 30 -1.39 -9.34 6.15
CA LYS A 30 -2.37 -9.96 5.25
C LYS A 30 -3.69 -10.27 5.98
N GLY A 31 -3.91 -9.64 7.12
CA GLY A 31 -5.06 -9.94 7.95
C GLY A 31 -6.40 -9.52 7.36
N MET A 32 -6.40 -8.63 6.38
CA MET A 32 -7.62 -8.14 5.75
C MET A 32 -7.70 -8.61 4.30
N THR A 33 -8.93 -8.88 3.84
CA THR A 33 -9.16 -9.34 2.48
C THR A 33 -8.89 -8.25 1.45
N ASP A 34 -9.36 -7.03 1.73
CA ASP A 34 -9.32 -5.94 0.77
C ASP A 34 -8.07 -5.07 0.89
N TRP A 35 -7.31 -5.24 1.94
CA TRP A 35 -6.16 -4.40 2.22
C TRP A 35 -4.94 -5.21 2.58
N ARG A 36 -3.79 -4.66 2.29
CA ARG A 36 -2.51 -5.25 2.67
C ARG A 36 -1.64 -4.19 3.30
N GLY A 37 -1.03 -4.53 4.43
CA GLY A 37 0.00 -3.68 5.01
C GLY A 37 1.30 -3.90 4.26
N ILE A 38 1.96 -2.83 3.86
CA ILE A 38 3.19 -2.92 3.08
C ILE A 38 4.29 -2.07 3.70
N ARG A 39 5.53 -2.43 3.37
CA ARG A 39 6.70 -1.65 3.72
C ARG A 39 7.54 -1.45 2.46
N VAL A 40 7.97 -0.23 2.23
CA VAL A 40 8.87 0.07 1.11
C VAL A 40 10.31 0.02 1.59
N GLY A 41 11.24 -0.01 0.64
CA GLY A 41 12.65 -0.25 0.93
C GLY A 41 13.32 0.73 1.88
N ASP A 42 12.81 1.95 1.97
CA ASP A 42 13.37 2.96 2.86
C ASP A 42 12.80 2.91 4.29
N GLY A 43 11.94 1.93 4.57
CA GLY A 43 11.38 1.74 5.90
C GLY A 43 10.00 2.32 6.12
N ARG A 44 9.45 3.04 5.14
CA ARG A 44 8.10 3.58 5.25
C ARG A 44 7.09 2.46 5.12
N GLU A 45 5.98 2.56 5.86
CA GLU A 45 4.92 1.57 5.88
C GLU A 45 3.58 2.24 5.63
N GLY A 46 2.65 1.47 5.09
CA GLY A 46 1.30 1.96 4.86
C GLY A 46 0.38 0.85 4.39
N TRP A 47 -0.80 1.25 3.92
CA TRP A 47 -1.82 0.30 3.50
C TRP A 47 -2.20 0.54 2.05
N ILE A 48 -2.37 -0.55 1.31
CA ILE A 48 -2.75 -0.53 -0.09
C ILE A 48 -3.96 -1.44 -0.29
N GLU A 49 -4.88 -1.03 -1.15
CA GLU A 49 -5.98 -1.92 -1.52
C GLU A 49 -5.43 -3.09 -2.33
N THR A 50 -5.94 -4.28 -2.05
CA THR A 50 -5.48 -5.49 -2.72
C THR A 50 -5.56 -5.37 -4.24
N LYS A 51 -6.63 -4.73 -4.74
CA LYS A 51 -6.82 -4.58 -6.18
C LYS A 51 -5.74 -3.72 -6.85
N HIS A 52 -5.09 -2.85 -6.09
CA HIS A 52 -4.04 -2.00 -6.62
C HIS A 52 -2.66 -2.64 -6.51
N LEU A 53 -2.55 -3.71 -5.74
CA LEU A 53 -1.27 -4.36 -5.53
C LEU A 53 -0.70 -4.91 -6.83
N GLU A 54 -1.55 -5.33 -7.74
CA GLU A 54 -1.13 -5.85 -9.03
C GLU A 54 -0.55 -4.77 -9.94
N GLU A 55 -0.79 -3.51 -9.63
CA GLU A 55 -0.33 -2.40 -10.45
C GLU A 55 1.09 -1.96 -10.14
N ILE A 56 1.65 -2.46 -9.06
CA ILE A 56 3.00 -2.08 -8.65
C ILE A 56 3.95 -3.26 -8.55
#